data_deef5bf42f350ec34101e2d349cc23db
#
_entry.id   deef5bf42f350ec34101e2d349cc23db
#
_cell.length_a   1.000
_cell.length_b   1.000
_cell.length_c   1.000
_cell.angle_alpha   90.00
_cell.angle_beta   90.00
_cell.angle_gamma   90.00
#
_symmetry.space_group_name_H-M   'P 1'
#
loop_
_entity.id
_entity.type
_entity.pdbx_description
1 polymer ?
#
loop_
_entity_poly.entity_id
_entity_poly.type
_entity_poly.pdbx_seq_one_letter_code
_entity_poly.pdbx_strand_id
1 'polypeptide(L)'
;NPPTHQKTNPKAKHQQKLKNSNLPDDIPLFFRISSVDGAENGTKFEENIFYARELKKAGVDIIDCSSGGIGGSPVLTKSKIIPGFQVPYSERIKKEANIYTMAVGAIIEPDQAEDIITNGRADLIAIGRELLADTQWVYKAATKFGLSNSKDFLPDSYSFFLSRRDDYLDRSAKPA
;
A
#
# COMPACT_ATOMS: atom_id res chain seq x y z
N ASN A 1 34.37 -15.97 -30.48
CA ASN A 1 33.06 -15.33 -30.40
C ASN A 1 33.11 -14.15 -29.43
N PRO A 2 32.85 -12.91 -29.89
CA PRO A 2 32.80 -11.76 -28.99
C PRO A 2 31.49 -11.81 -28.18
N PRO A 3 31.49 -11.26 -26.93
CA PRO A 3 30.28 -11.24 -26.08
C PRO A 3 29.22 -10.34 -26.70
N THR A 4 28.01 -10.86 -26.79
CA THR A 4 26.81 -10.14 -27.20
C THR A 4 26.57 -8.96 -26.28
N HIS A 5 26.71 -7.75 -26.78
CA HIS A 5 26.29 -6.52 -26.09
C HIS A 5 24.79 -6.60 -25.79
N GLN A 6 24.43 -6.84 -24.53
CA GLN A 6 23.07 -6.63 -24.05
C GLN A 6 22.72 -5.15 -24.29
N LYS A 7 21.78 -4.92 -25.20
CA LYS A 7 21.18 -3.60 -25.41
C LYS A 7 20.42 -3.21 -24.12
N THR A 8 21.06 -2.42 -23.29
CA THR A 8 20.43 -1.85 -22.09
C THR A 8 19.32 -0.90 -22.54
N ASN A 9 18.10 -1.13 -22.04
CA ASN A 9 16.94 -0.30 -22.35
C ASN A 9 17.23 1.18 -21.94
N PRO A 10 17.15 2.16 -22.86
CA PRO A 10 17.44 3.56 -22.55
C PRO A 10 16.55 4.14 -21.44
N LYS A 11 15.30 3.66 -21.31
CA LYS A 11 14.35 4.08 -20.26
C LYS A 11 14.80 3.63 -18.86
N ALA A 12 15.32 2.42 -18.72
CA ALA A 12 15.83 1.92 -17.44
C ALA A 12 17.06 2.72 -16.95
N LYS A 13 17.96 3.11 -17.86
CA LYS A 13 19.10 3.98 -17.53
C LYS A 13 18.68 5.38 -17.09
N HIS A 14 17.62 5.92 -17.67
CA HIS A 14 17.13 7.25 -17.32
C HIS A 14 16.47 7.28 -15.93
N GLN A 15 15.71 6.25 -15.58
CA GLN A 15 15.07 6.08 -14.28
C GLN A 15 16.10 5.85 -13.15
N GLN A 16 17.11 5.00 -13.37
CA GLN A 16 18.21 4.80 -12.42
C GLN A 16 18.99 6.09 -12.17
N LYS A 17 19.14 6.92 -13.21
CA LYS A 17 19.75 8.24 -13.08
C LYS A 17 18.92 9.20 -12.23
N LEU A 18 17.60 9.10 -12.22
CA LEU A 18 16.71 9.93 -11.40
C LEU A 18 16.89 9.65 -9.90
N LYS A 19 16.94 8.38 -9.47
CA LYS A 19 17.17 8.03 -8.06
C LYS A 19 18.57 8.45 -7.61
N ASN A 20 19.59 8.16 -8.39
CA ASN A 20 20.99 8.42 -8.01
C ASN A 20 21.42 9.90 -8.07
N SER A 21 20.63 10.78 -8.68
CA SER A 21 21.01 12.19 -8.86
C SER A 21 20.13 13.19 -8.09
N ASN A 22 18.93 12.82 -7.68
CA ASN A 22 17.94 13.77 -7.16
C ASN A 22 17.26 13.36 -5.85
N LEU A 23 17.46 12.13 -5.38
CA LEU A 23 16.88 11.65 -4.12
C LEU A 23 17.98 11.13 -3.20
N PRO A 24 17.97 11.48 -1.90
CA PRO A 24 18.80 10.84 -0.89
C PRO A 24 18.60 9.32 -0.87
N ASP A 25 19.66 8.58 -0.59
CA ASP A 25 19.63 7.09 -0.61
C ASP A 25 18.72 6.48 0.44
N ASP A 26 18.46 7.20 1.52
CA ASP A 26 17.63 6.80 2.66
C ASP A 26 16.12 7.07 2.45
N ILE A 27 15.75 7.74 1.36
CA ILE A 27 14.33 8.00 1.04
C ILE A 27 13.79 6.89 0.13
N PRO A 28 12.74 6.14 0.58
CA PRO A 28 12.13 5.11 -0.25
C PRO A 28 11.37 5.71 -1.43
N LEU A 29 11.54 5.13 -2.61
CA LEU A 29 10.85 5.52 -3.83
C LEU A 29 9.62 4.64 -4.05
N PHE A 30 8.44 5.26 -3.97
CA PHE A 30 7.17 4.63 -4.30
C PHE A 30 6.79 4.87 -5.76
N PHE A 31 6.24 3.85 -6.40
CA PHE A 31 5.69 3.98 -7.74
C PHE A 31 4.28 3.36 -7.81
N ARG A 32 3.28 4.17 -8.14
CA ARG A 32 1.91 3.67 -8.33
C ARG A 32 1.71 3.20 -9.75
N ILE A 33 1.14 2.00 -9.88
CA ILE A 33 0.75 1.42 -11.16
C ILE A 33 -0.76 1.21 -11.23
N SER A 34 -1.29 1.20 -12.45
CA SER A 34 -2.60 0.62 -12.75
C SER A 34 -2.38 -0.84 -13.11
N SER A 35 -2.61 -1.74 -12.15
CA SER A 35 -2.36 -3.18 -12.32
C SER A 35 -3.16 -3.79 -13.48
N VAL A 36 -4.32 -3.22 -13.77
CA VAL A 36 -5.13 -3.45 -14.98
C VAL A 36 -5.85 -2.17 -15.34
N ASP A 37 -5.97 -1.88 -16.62
CA ASP A 37 -6.71 -0.69 -17.10
C ASP A 37 -8.22 -0.93 -17.15
N GLY A 38 -8.64 -2.21 -17.22
CA GLY A 38 -10.04 -2.59 -17.34
C GLY A 38 -10.65 -2.32 -18.73
N ALA A 39 -9.83 -1.94 -19.70
CA ALA A 39 -10.20 -1.74 -21.10
C ALA A 39 -9.80 -2.97 -21.93
N GLU A 40 -10.53 -3.24 -23.03
CA GLU A 40 -10.30 -4.40 -23.89
C GLU A 40 -8.88 -4.45 -24.48
N ASN A 41 -8.35 -3.29 -24.87
CA ASN A 41 -6.98 -3.13 -25.38
C ASN A 41 -6.04 -2.47 -24.36
N GLY A 42 -6.39 -2.51 -23.08
CA GLY A 42 -5.58 -1.95 -21.99
C GLY A 42 -4.41 -2.84 -21.59
N THR A 43 -3.55 -2.33 -20.72
CA THR A 43 -2.41 -3.05 -20.18
C THR A 43 -2.87 -4.31 -19.45
N LYS A 44 -2.28 -5.45 -19.79
CA LYS A 44 -2.53 -6.73 -19.14
C LYS A 44 -1.76 -6.84 -17.84
N PHE A 45 -2.28 -7.60 -16.91
CA PHE A 45 -1.65 -7.74 -15.59
C PHE A 45 -0.24 -8.35 -15.69
N GLU A 46 -0.01 -9.29 -16.59
CA GLU A 46 1.29 -9.92 -16.83
C GLU A 46 2.36 -8.92 -17.29
N GLU A 47 1.96 -7.92 -18.07
CA GLU A 47 2.84 -6.83 -18.48
C GLU A 47 3.24 -5.97 -17.29
N ASN A 48 2.33 -5.73 -16.35
CA ASN A 48 2.62 -4.99 -15.12
C ASN A 48 3.56 -5.74 -14.17
N ILE A 49 3.54 -7.06 -14.14
CA ILE A 49 4.56 -7.84 -13.41
C ILE A 49 5.95 -7.63 -14.03
N PHE A 50 6.02 -7.63 -15.37
CA PHE A 50 7.27 -7.30 -16.06
C PHE A 50 7.73 -5.87 -15.74
N TYR A 51 6.85 -4.89 -15.80
CA TYR A 51 7.16 -3.50 -15.44
C TYR A 51 7.61 -3.36 -13.99
N ALA A 52 6.99 -4.05 -13.04
CA ALA A 52 7.41 -4.04 -11.65
C ALA A 52 8.85 -4.54 -11.45
N ARG A 53 9.26 -5.57 -12.20
CA ARG A 53 10.65 -6.04 -12.21
C ARG A 53 11.63 -5.00 -12.78
N GLU A 54 11.24 -4.32 -13.85
CA GLU A 54 12.07 -3.26 -14.45
C GLU A 54 12.14 -2.02 -13.56
N LEU A 55 11.04 -1.65 -12.90
CA LEU A 55 10.99 -0.56 -11.91
C LEU A 55 11.89 -0.87 -10.71
N LYS A 56 11.87 -2.10 -10.20
CA LYS A 56 12.82 -2.53 -9.15
C LYS A 56 14.27 -2.35 -9.58
N LYS A 57 14.64 -2.78 -10.78
CA LYS A 57 15.99 -2.60 -11.33
C LYS A 57 16.36 -1.12 -11.49
N ALA A 58 15.37 -0.28 -11.73
CA ALA A 58 15.54 1.17 -11.80
C ALA A 58 15.60 1.88 -10.44
N GLY A 59 15.50 1.13 -9.34
CA GLY A 59 15.64 1.64 -7.98
C GLY A 59 14.33 2.03 -7.31
N VAL A 60 13.18 1.57 -7.81
CA VAL A 60 11.90 1.67 -7.09
C VAL A 60 11.91 0.66 -5.94
N ASP A 61 11.51 1.11 -4.76
CA ASP A 61 11.49 0.30 -3.55
C ASP A 61 10.12 -0.36 -3.34
N ILE A 62 9.03 0.37 -3.61
CA ILE A 62 7.67 -0.06 -3.29
C ILE A 62 6.74 0.21 -4.48
N ILE A 63 5.92 -0.78 -4.86
CA ILE A 63 4.86 -0.63 -5.85
C ILE A 63 3.51 -0.47 -5.14
N ASP A 64 2.84 0.65 -5.38
CA ASP A 64 1.45 0.87 -4.98
C ASP A 64 0.51 0.29 -6.06
N CYS A 65 -0.20 -0.76 -5.72
CA CYS A 65 -0.93 -1.65 -6.64
C CYS A 65 -2.40 -1.23 -6.78
N SER A 66 -2.65 -0.16 -7.54
CA SER A 66 -4.00 0.28 -7.90
C SER A 66 -4.51 -0.41 -9.18
N SER A 67 -5.72 -0.08 -9.63
CA SER A 67 -6.26 -0.57 -10.91
C SER A 67 -7.35 0.33 -11.47
N GLY A 68 -7.53 0.30 -12.80
CA GLY A 68 -8.56 1.04 -13.53
C GLY A 68 -8.36 2.56 -13.54
N GLY A 69 -9.41 3.26 -13.97
CA GLY A 69 -9.49 4.72 -13.90
C GLY A 69 -9.03 5.46 -15.17
N ILE A 70 -8.40 4.81 -16.12
CA ILE A 70 -7.97 5.43 -17.39
C ILE A 70 -9.07 5.30 -18.46
N GLY A 71 -9.69 4.15 -18.60
CA GLY A 71 -10.72 3.93 -19.62
C GLY A 71 -11.66 2.77 -19.34
N GLY A 72 -11.58 2.15 -18.17
CA GLY A 72 -12.37 0.95 -17.87
C GLY A 72 -12.60 0.71 -16.37
N SER A 73 -13.21 -0.44 -16.09
CA SER A 73 -13.49 -0.86 -14.72
C SER A 73 -12.21 -1.14 -13.94
N PRO A 74 -12.14 -0.78 -12.65
CA PRO A 74 -11.02 -1.13 -11.78
C PRO A 74 -10.92 -2.65 -11.49
N VAL A 75 -11.84 -3.44 -11.96
CA VAL A 75 -11.85 -4.90 -11.84
C VAL A 75 -11.89 -5.55 -13.22
N LEU A 76 -11.21 -6.69 -13.39
CA LEU A 76 -11.17 -7.45 -14.65
C LEU A 76 -12.54 -8.01 -15.05
N THR A 77 -13.42 -8.20 -14.11
CA THR A 77 -14.79 -8.68 -14.34
C THR A 77 -15.79 -7.57 -14.01
N LYS A 78 -16.97 -7.61 -14.61
CA LYS A 78 -18.10 -6.72 -14.26
C LYS A 78 -18.67 -7.00 -12.84
N SER A 79 -17.91 -7.66 -12.00
CA SER A 79 -18.24 -7.98 -10.61
C SER A 79 -18.37 -6.71 -9.76
N LYS A 80 -19.14 -6.79 -8.68
CA LYS A 80 -19.22 -5.72 -7.69
C LYS A 80 -17.84 -5.49 -7.08
N ILE A 81 -17.52 -4.22 -6.80
CA ILE A 81 -16.36 -3.87 -5.98
C ILE A 81 -16.61 -4.42 -4.58
N ILE A 82 -15.76 -5.33 -4.15
CA ILE A 82 -15.79 -5.91 -2.80
C ILE A 82 -14.58 -5.40 -1.99
N PRO A 83 -14.65 -5.43 -0.64
CA PRO A 83 -13.51 -5.07 0.19
C PRO A 83 -12.23 -5.82 -0.22
N GLY A 84 -11.13 -5.10 -0.42
CA GLY A 84 -9.84 -5.68 -0.82
C GLY A 84 -9.75 -6.14 -2.27
N PHE A 85 -10.61 -5.70 -3.18
CA PHE A 85 -10.68 -6.17 -4.56
C PHE A 85 -9.38 -6.04 -5.38
N GLN A 86 -8.43 -5.19 -4.96
CA GLN A 86 -7.13 -5.01 -5.61
C GLN A 86 -5.99 -5.77 -4.90
N VAL A 87 -6.23 -6.34 -3.73
CA VAL A 87 -5.22 -7.08 -2.96
C VAL A 87 -4.57 -8.24 -3.76
N PRO A 88 -5.29 -8.98 -4.61
CA PRO A 88 -4.67 -9.99 -5.45
C PRO A 88 -3.57 -9.45 -6.38
N TYR A 89 -3.63 -8.18 -6.77
CA TYR A 89 -2.59 -7.56 -7.60
C TYR A 89 -1.32 -7.31 -6.78
N SER A 90 -1.43 -6.75 -5.57
CA SER A 90 -0.28 -6.53 -4.69
C SER A 90 0.40 -7.86 -4.32
N GLU A 91 -0.38 -8.88 -4.00
CA GLU A 91 0.11 -10.22 -3.67
C GLU A 91 0.94 -10.84 -4.82
N ARG A 92 0.40 -10.83 -6.03
CA ARG A 92 1.10 -11.40 -7.19
C ARG A 92 2.34 -10.59 -7.56
N ILE A 93 2.27 -9.26 -7.57
CA ILE A 93 3.43 -8.41 -7.87
C ILE A 93 4.53 -8.62 -6.82
N LYS A 94 4.18 -8.65 -5.53
CA LYS A 94 5.14 -8.95 -4.46
C LYS A 94 5.85 -10.27 -4.71
N LYS A 95 5.10 -11.31 -4.99
CA LYS A 95 5.59 -12.68 -5.17
C LYS A 95 6.41 -12.84 -6.45
N GLU A 96 5.90 -12.34 -7.58
CA GLU A 96 6.46 -12.59 -8.89
C GLU A 96 7.56 -11.59 -9.31
N ALA A 97 7.50 -10.34 -8.84
CA ALA A 97 8.55 -9.34 -9.05
C ALA A 97 9.54 -9.25 -7.89
N ASN A 98 9.26 -9.89 -6.75
CA ASN A 98 10.07 -9.83 -5.52
C ASN A 98 10.41 -8.40 -5.13
N ILE A 99 9.39 -7.55 -5.00
CA ILE A 99 9.44 -6.13 -4.62
C ILE A 99 8.42 -5.87 -3.53
N TYR A 100 8.68 -4.92 -2.65
CA TYR A 100 7.69 -4.49 -1.67
C TYR A 100 6.46 -3.91 -2.36
N THR A 101 5.28 -4.18 -1.79
CA THR A 101 4.02 -3.72 -2.35
C THR A 101 3.16 -3.02 -1.31
N MET A 102 2.35 -2.08 -1.79
CA MET A 102 1.31 -1.43 -1.03
C MET A 102 -0.06 -1.80 -1.62
N ALA A 103 -0.91 -2.42 -0.80
CA ALA A 103 -2.26 -2.78 -1.19
C ALA A 103 -3.22 -1.60 -0.98
N VAL A 104 -4.14 -1.43 -1.91
CA VAL A 104 -5.21 -0.43 -1.85
C VAL A 104 -6.51 -1.04 -2.36
N GLY A 105 -7.65 -0.43 -2.07
CA GLY A 105 -8.93 -0.78 -2.68
C GLY A 105 -9.97 -1.36 -1.73
N ALA A 106 -10.82 -0.48 -1.21
CA ALA A 106 -11.89 -0.82 -0.26
C ALA A 106 -11.38 -1.64 0.94
N ILE A 107 -10.25 -1.22 1.51
CA ILE A 107 -9.76 -1.72 2.79
C ILE A 107 -10.44 -0.84 3.84
N ILE A 108 -11.36 -1.43 4.60
CA ILE A 108 -12.30 -0.74 5.49
C ILE A 108 -11.99 -1.10 6.94
N GLU A 109 -11.94 -2.40 7.23
CA GLU A 109 -11.80 -2.89 8.60
C GLU A 109 -10.34 -3.12 9.00
N PRO A 110 -9.95 -2.82 10.24
CA PRO A 110 -8.62 -3.12 10.76
C PRO A 110 -8.22 -4.60 10.60
N ASP A 111 -9.13 -5.54 10.87
CA ASP A 111 -8.84 -6.98 10.73
C ASP A 111 -8.51 -7.35 9.29
N GLN A 112 -9.16 -6.72 8.31
CA GLN A 112 -8.86 -6.92 6.90
C GLN A 112 -7.45 -6.42 6.56
N ALA A 113 -7.06 -5.26 7.08
CA ALA A 113 -5.73 -4.70 6.87
C ALA A 113 -4.66 -5.59 7.51
N GLU A 114 -4.89 -6.05 8.73
CA GLU A 114 -3.99 -6.97 9.44
C GLU A 114 -3.85 -8.31 8.72
N ASP A 115 -4.95 -8.89 8.24
CA ASP A 115 -4.93 -10.14 7.45
C ASP A 115 -4.07 -10.02 6.19
N ILE A 116 -4.16 -8.89 5.48
CA ILE A 116 -3.36 -8.66 4.27
C ILE A 116 -1.85 -8.66 4.59
N ILE A 117 -1.45 -8.03 5.68
CA ILE A 117 -0.04 -7.93 6.09
C ILE A 117 0.48 -9.25 6.63
N THR A 118 -0.25 -9.86 7.57
CA THR A 118 0.19 -11.10 8.25
C THR A 118 0.26 -12.28 7.32
N ASN A 119 -0.62 -12.36 6.30
CA ASN A 119 -0.56 -13.38 5.25
C ASN A 119 0.41 -13.03 4.11
N GLY A 120 1.19 -11.97 4.24
CA GLY A 120 2.21 -11.59 3.27
C GLY A 120 1.68 -11.17 1.91
N ARG A 121 0.42 -10.73 1.83
CA ARG A 121 -0.24 -10.32 0.58
C ARG A 121 0.16 -8.92 0.13
N ALA A 122 0.64 -8.09 1.04
CA ALA A 122 1.30 -6.81 0.81
C ALA A 122 2.24 -6.49 1.97
N ASP A 123 3.05 -5.43 1.84
CA ASP A 123 3.93 -4.93 2.90
C ASP A 123 3.36 -3.68 3.57
N LEU A 124 2.54 -2.94 2.85
CA LEU A 124 1.88 -1.72 3.30
C LEU A 124 0.42 -1.70 2.87
N ILE A 125 -0.37 -0.90 3.58
CA ILE A 125 -1.78 -0.66 3.28
C ILE A 125 -1.98 0.83 2.96
N ALA A 126 -2.66 1.13 1.84
CA ALA A 126 -3.11 2.46 1.51
C ALA A 126 -4.63 2.57 1.73
N ILE A 127 -5.03 3.49 2.58
CA ILE A 127 -6.43 3.76 2.90
C ILE A 127 -6.77 5.17 2.43
N GLY A 128 -7.77 5.30 1.58
CA GLY A 128 -8.22 6.60 1.06
C GLY A 128 -9.54 7.05 1.67
N ARG A 129 -10.64 6.75 0.99
CA ARG A 129 -11.98 7.23 1.35
C ARG A 129 -12.44 6.85 2.74
N GLU A 130 -11.98 5.71 3.27
CA GLU A 130 -12.30 5.31 4.64
C GLU A 130 -11.72 6.29 5.68
N LEU A 131 -10.53 6.85 5.45
CA LEU A 131 -9.97 7.88 6.32
C LEU A 131 -10.71 9.23 6.25
N LEU A 132 -11.53 9.45 5.21
CA LEU A 132 -12.44 10.60 5.16
C LEU A 132 -13.70 10.35 5.99
N ALA A 133 -14.17 9.11 6.04
CA ALA A 133 -15.33 8.69 6.84
C ALA A 133 -14.96 8.54 8.32
N ASP A 134 -13.79 8.00 8.61
CA ASP A 134 -13.26 7.81 9.95
C ASP A 134 -11.80 8.30 10.07
N THR A 135 -11.64 9.55 10.44
CA THR A 135 -10.33 10.20 10.60
C THR A 135 -9.49 9.60 11.74
N GLN A 136 -10.10 8.83 12.64
CA GLN A 136 -9.42 8.16 13.75
C GLN A 136 -9.21 6.65 13.50
N TRP A 137 -9.34 6.21 12.28
CA TRP A 137 -9.23 4.80 11.90
C TRP A 137 -7.95 4.15 12.44
N VAL A 138 -6.81 4.81 12.30
CA VAL A 138 -5.50 4.29 12.76
C VAL A 138 -5.47 4.13 14.28
N TYR A 139 -5.97 5.12 15.02
CA TYR A 139 -6.10 5.04 16.48
C TYR A 139 -7.00 3.88 16.92
N LYS A 140 -8.14 3.72 16.25
CA LYS A 140 -9.08 2.62 16.54
C LYS A 140 -8.47 1.26 16.23
N ALA A 141 -7.77 1.13 15.12
CA ALA A 141 -7.04 -0.09 14.76
C ALA A 141 -5.97 -0.44 15.82
N ALA A 142 -5.13 0.53 16.19
CA ALA A 142 -4.11 0.37 17.20
C ALA A 142 -4.70 -0.04 18.56
N THR A 143 -5.81 0.58 18.96
CA THR A 143 -6.52 0.24 20.20
C THR A 143 -7.12 -1.17 20.13
N LYS A 144 -7.74 -1.53 19.01
CA LYS A 144 -8.31 -2.86 18.78
C LYS A 144 -7.26 -3.97 18.90
N PHE A 145 -6.05 -3.73 18.40
CA PHE A 145 -4.95 -4.68 18.48
C PHE A 145 -4.14 -4.58 19.78
N GLY A 146 -4.58 -3.76 20.74
CA GLY A 146 -3.99 -3.67 22.07
C GLY A 146 -2.62 -2.99 22.12
N LEU A 147 -2.31 -2.12 21.17
CA LEU A 147 -1.09 -1.35 21.19
C LEU A 147 -1.11 -0.35 22.35
N SER A 148 -0.10 -0.42 23.24
CA SER A 148 0.00 0.47 24.41
C SER A 148 0.17 1.94 24.04
N ASN A 149 0.73 2.22 22.86
CA ASN A 149 0.96 3.54 22.32
C ASN A 149 -0.10 3.97 21.28
N SER A 150 -1.30 3.39 21.30
CA SER A 150 -2.36 3.70 20.33
C SER A 150 -2.69 5.20 20.23
N LYS A 151 -2.56 5.95 21.33
CA LYS A 151 -2.83 7.39 21.39
C LYS A 151 -1.78 8.25 20.68
N ASP A 152 -0.60 7.71 20.38
CA ASP A 152 0.45 8.42 19.62
C ASP A 152 0.03 8.67 18.15
N PHE A 153 -1.00 7.96 17.68
CA PHE A 153 -1.61 8.17 16.36
C PHE A 153 -2.63 9.31 16.33
N LEU A 154 -2.82 10.02 17.43
CA LEU A 154 -3.71 11.17 17.53
C LEU A 154 -2.92 12.47 17.68
N PRO A 155 -3.52 13.62 17.33
CA PRO A 155 -2.95 14.91 17.70
C PRO A 155 -2.73 14.99 19.23
N ASP A 156 -1.63 15.62 19.67
CA ASP A 156 -1.21 15.70 21.07
C ASP A 156 -2.33 16.15 22.01
N SER A 157 -3.12 17.16 21.59
CA SER A 157 -4.25 17.64 22.38
C SER A 157 -5.31 16.56 22.61
N TYR A 158 -5.60 15.72 21.60
CA TYR A 158 -6.56 14.62 21.73
C TYR A 158 -6.03 13.51 22.61
N SER A 159 -4.77 13.14 22.40
CA SER A 159 -4.06 12.14 23.18
C SER A 159 -4.06 12.50 24.67
N PHE A 160 -3.77 13.76 25.00
CA PHE A 160 -3.78 14.27 26.38
C PHE A 160 -5.17 14.15 27.05
N PHE A 161 -6.23 14.64 26.39
CA PHE A 161 -7.57 14.59 26.98
C PHE A 161 -8.14 13.18 27.07
N LEU A 162 -7.87 12.33 26.08
CA LEU A 162 -8.29 10.93 26.14
C LEU A 162 -7.58 10.16 27.25
N SER A 163 -6.31 10.42 27.51
CA SER A 163 -5.59 9.81 28.62
C SER A 163 -6.21 10.17 29.96
N ARG A 164 -6.55 11.43 30.17
CA ARG A 164 -7.26 11.86 31.40
C ARG A 164 -8.65 11.25 31.55
N ARG A 165 -9.38 11.09 30.44
CA ARG A 165 -10.67 10.39 30.43
C ARG A 165 -10.52 8.94 30.88
N ASP A 166 -9.55 8.23 30.35
CA ASP A 166 -9.32 6.82 30.67
C ASP A 166 -8.90 6.65 32.13
N ASP A 167 -8.01 7.50 32.65
CA ASP A 167 -7.65 7.54 34.07
C ASP A 167 -8.87 7.75 34.98
N TYR A 168 -9.83 8.58 34.55
CA TYR A 168 -11.07 8.78 35.27
C TYR A 168 -11.96 7.54 35.27
N LEU A 169 -12.14 6.92 34.13
CA LEU A 169 -12.95 5.71 34.00
C LEU A 169 -12.37 4.55 34.81
N ASP A 170 -11.06 4.36 34.78
CA ASP A 170 -10.36 3.31 35.54
C ASP A 170 -10.52 3.48 37.06
N ARG A 171 -10.48 4.74 37.54
CA ARG A 171 -10.74 5.03 38.97
C ARG A 171 -12.19 4.77 39.36
N SER A 172 -13.14 5.07 38.46
CA SER A 172 -14.58 4.89 38.71
C SER A 172 -15.00 3.41 38.64
N ALA A 173 -14.23 2.57 37.94
CA ALA A 173 -14.50 1.13 37.80
C ALA A 173 -14.00 0.29 38.99
N LYS A 174 -13.17 0.85 39.89
CA LYS A 174 -12.71 0.14 41.09
C LYS A 174 -13.81 0.17 42.13
N PRO A 175 -14.29 -1.01 42.65
CA PRO A 175 -15.22 -1.03 43.75
C PRO A 175 -14.58 -0.41 44.99
N ALA A 176 -15.40 0.33 45.76
CA ALA A 176 -15.02 0.94 47.04
C ALA A 176 -14.66 -0.09 48.09
#